data_27d732e8767378fcdb7e58caa3f892fd
#
_entry.id   27d732e8767378fcdb7e58caa3f892fd
#
_cell.length_a   1.000
_cell.length_b   1.000
_cell.length_c   1.000
_cell.angle_alpha   90.00
_cell.angle_beta   90.00
_cell.angle_gamma   90.00
#
_symmetry.space_group_name_H-M   'P 1'
#
loop_
_entity.id
_entity.type
_entity.pdbx_description
1 polymer ?
#
loop_
_entity_poly.entity_id
_entity_poly.type
_entity_poly.pdbx_seq_one_letter_code
_entity_poly.pdbx_strand_id
1 'polypeptide(L)'
;MSVRRAGITVAAAALLFAGPPVGAAVADPTGPGAAPGAVASDEALPEQLWIEGAGAARRLTYWTRTSDDRPALAGGAVFVPAGTPPSGGWPVLSWEHGTVGLADECAPSTAGRSKRDLDYLATWLRQGYAVVATDYIGLGTPGPHAYLDGRAEAHAGIDMVRAARAVEDSLSSKWVAIGQSQGGGAAVFTASLATAYAPELDYRGAVATGPASNVVEAASFLGPDAPPIDNSHLTAYIAYVMNGLRAARPGFDLDSYLSPVGKQLATAAESLCFQPLAERAQGISVNRLFSRPLADGDFVATARSVMDVPLTGYDRPLFIGQGTNDTDVPAPLTAKLVTDLESHGVRPEVHVYPGKDHSATMAASLSDSIPFVARLFA
;
A
#
# COMPACT_ATOMS: atom_id res chain seq x y z
N MET A 1 85.92 -12.07 9.93
CA MET A 1 85.03 -11.30 10.85
C MET A 1 83.60 -11.34 10.33
N SER A 2 82.83 -12.23 10.93
CA SER A 2 81.45 -12.48 10.49
C SER A 2 80.46 -11.93 11.55
N VAL A 3 79.66 -10.96 11.20
CA VAL A 3 78.68 -10.35 12.09
C VAL A 3 77.28 -11.04 11.81
N ARG A 4 76.86 -11.82 12.81
CA ARG A 4 75.51 -12.42 12.81
C ARG A 4 74.46 -11.32 13.17
N ARG A 5 73.51 -11.11 12.31
CA ARG A 5 72.29 -10.30 12.62
C ARG A 5 71.20 -11.21 13.18
N ALA A 6 70.81 -10.95 14.41
CA ALA A 6 69.65 -11.59 15.06
C ALA A 6 68.33 -10.89 14.56
N GLY A 7 67.48 -11.69 13.98
CA GLY A 7 66.12 -11.20 13.62
C GLY A 7 65.15 -11.42 14.78
N ILE A 8 64.48 -10.36 15.23
CA ILE A 8 63.40 -10.42 16.21
C ILE A 8 62.08 -10.54 15.46
N THR A 9 61.41 -11.68 15.62
CA THR A 9 60.08 -11.91 15.06
C THR A 9 59.05 -11.47 16.12
N VAL A 10 58.31 -10.41 15.83
CA VAL A 10 57.15 -9.98 16.64
C VAL A 10 55.91 -10.67 16.12
N ALA A 11 55.37 -11.61 16.90
CA ALA A 11 54.08 -12.24 16.61
C ALA A 11 52.96 -11.31 17.11
N ALA A 12 52.20 -10.73 16.18
CA ALA A 12 50.96 -10.01 16.46
C ALA A 12 49.81 -11.00 16.60
N ALA A 13 49.30 -11.20 17.83
CA ALA A 13 48.09 -11.98 18.07
C ALA A 13 46.88 -11.06 17.81
N ALA A 14 46.16 -11.30 16.70
CA ALA A 14 44.88 -10.67 16.43
C ALA A 14 43.76 -11.43 17.20
N LEU A 15 43.24 -10.82 18.24
CA LEU A 15 42.04 -11.29 18.94
C LEU A 15 40.80 -10.86 18.12
N LEU A 16 40.27 -11.81 17.36
CA LEU A 16 38.97 -11.70 16.73
C LEU A 16 37.89 -11.89 17.80
N PHE A 17 37.27 -10.82 18.25
CA PHE A 17 36.00 -10.86 18.97
C PHE A 17 34.88 -11.14 17.95
N ALA A 18 34.52 -12.40 17.77
CA ALA A 18 33.27 -12.77 17.14
C ALA A 18 32.14 -12.59 18.19
N GLY A 19 31.46 -11.47 18.13
CA GLY A 19 30.19 -11.35 18.82
C GLY A 19 29.18 -12.32 18.20
N PRO A 20 28.23 -12.89 19.00
CA PRO A 20 27.18 -13.73 18.42
C PRO A 20 26.35 -12.91 17.41
N PRO A 21 25.93 -13.52 16.28
CA PRO A 21 25.00 -12.84 15.37
C PRO A 21 23.71 -12.55 16.16
N VAL A 22 23.31 -11.29 16.21
CA VAL A 22 21.97 -10.90 16.67
C VAL A 22 21.01 -11.40 15.59
N GLY A 23 20.58 -12.65 15.72
CA GLY A 23 19.48 -13.18 14.94
C GLY A 23 18.24 -12.41 15.37
N ALA A 24 17.64 -11.63 14.46
CA ALA A 24 16.31 -11.13 14.65
C ALA A 24 15.41 -12.34 14.95
N ALA A 25 14.82 -12.38 16.14
CA ALA A 25 13.87 -13.41 16.50
C ALA A 25 12.68 -13.27 15.55
N VAL A 26 12.49 -14.24 14.67
CA VAL A 26 11.27 -14.32 13.85
C VAL A 26 10.13 -14.49 14.85
N ALA A 27 9.24 -13.49 14.93
CA ALA A 27 8.12 -13.51 15.84
C ALA A 27 7.23 -14.73 15.51
N ASP A 28 6.83 -15.48 16.53
CA ASP A 28 6.01 -16.68 16.38
C ASP A 28 4.62 -16.31 15.84
N PRO A 29 4.24 -16.72 14.62
CA PRO A 29 2.96 -16.36 14.01
C PRO A 29 1.74 -17.03 14.69
N THR A 30 1.97 -17.95 15.63
CA THR A 30 0.90 -18.67 16.34
C THR A 30 0.73 -18.21 17.79
N GLY A 31 1.60 -17.31 18.27
CA GLY A 31 1.56 -16.80 19.64
C GLY A 31 0.45 -15.75 19.87
N PRO A 32 0.07 -15.51 21.13
CA PRO A 32 -0.92 -14.47 21.48
C PRO A 32 -0.46 -13.05 21.07
N GLY A 33 0.80 -12.87 20.72
CA GLY A 33 1.36 -11.62 20.17
C GLY A 33 1.03 -11.37 18.70
N ALA A 34 0.43 -12.32 17.97
CA ALA A 34 0.08 -12.17 16.55
C ALA A 34 -1.37 -11.69 16.31
N ALA A 35 -1.98 -11.07 17.32
CA ALA A 35 -3.32 -10.48 17.16
C ALA A 35 -3.28 -9.27 16.21
N PRO A 36 -4.34 -9.04 15.40
CA PRO A 36 -4.43 -7.87 14.54
C PRO A 36 -4.19 -6.56 15.30
N GLY A 37 -3.26 -5.74 14.80
CA GLY A 37 -2.84 -4.49 15.45
C GLY A 37 -1.82 -4.64 16.57
N ALA A 38 -1.42 -5.86 16.97
CA ALA A 38 -0.37 -6.04 17.96
C ALA A 38 0.98 -5.51 17.43
N VAL A 39 1.63 -4.65 18.20
CA VAL A 39 2.91 -4.00 17.82
C VAL A 39 4.04 -4.98 18.01
N ALA A 40 4.80 -5.23 16.94
CA ALA A 40 6.01 -6.05 16.95
C ALA A 40 7.27 -5.21 17.16
N SER A 41 7.32 -3.99 16.62
CA SER A 41 8.37 -3.01 16.91
C SER A 41 7.82 -1.59 16.88
N ASP A 42 8.45 -0.71 17.66
CA ASP A 42 8.11 0.71 17.78
C ASP A 42 9.42 1.50 17.91
N GLU A 43 9.70 2.34 16.91
CA GLU A 43 10.93 3.10 16.80
C GLU A 43 10.65 4.56 16.46
N ALA A 44 11.52 5.47 16.89
CA ALA A 44 11.46 6.85 16.42
C ALA A 44 11.69 6.90 14.90
N LEU A 45 10.81 7.57 14.17
CA LEU A 45 11.01 7.80 12.74
C LEU A 45 12.11 8.86 12.56
N PRO A 46 13.12 8.65 11.69
CA PRO A 46 14.12 9.69 11.38
C PRO A 46 13.48 10.98 10.85
N GLU A 47 13.93 12.14 11.35
CA GLU A 47 13.30 13.44 11.05
C GLU A 47 13.22 13.76 9.55
N GLN A 48 14.18 13.29 8.74
CA GLN A 48 14.16 13.47 7.27
C GLN A 48 12.98 12.74 6.57
N LEU A 49 12.29 11.85 7.28
CA LEU A 49 11.11 11.13 6.80
C LEU A 49 9.79 11.71 7.36
N TRP A 50 9.89 12.79 8.16
CA TRP A 50 8.70 13.40 8.73
C TRP A 50 7.89 14.16 7.70
N ILE A 51 6.59 14.23 7.95
CA ILE A 51 5.66 15.08 7.21
C ILE A 51 5.62 16.45 7.90
N GLU A 52 5.64 17.51 7.13
CA GLU A 52 5.53 18.89 7.66
C GLU A 52 4.26 19.07 8.50
N GLY A 53 4.41 19.62 9.68
CA GLY A 53 3.33 19.80 10.65
C GLY A 53 3.24 18.70 11.71
N ALA A 54 4.02 17.61 11.58
CA ALA A 54 4.14 16.62 12.63
C ALA A 54 4.95 17.16 13.83
N GLY A 55 4.46 16.96 15.04
CA GLY A 55 5.15 17.21 16.30
C GLY A 55 5.83 15.96 16.86
N ALA A 56 5.40 14.78 16.42
CA ALA A 56 6.03 13.49 16.71
C ALA A 56 5.79 12.53 15.57
N ALA A 57 6.76 11.63 15.33
CA ALA A 57 6.60 10.56 14.35
C ALA A 57 7.31 9.27 14.81
N ARG A 58 6.68 8.13 14.50
CA ARG A 58 7.15 6.79 14.87
C ARG A 58 7.07 5.87 13.67
N ARG A 59 7.96 4.88 13.60
CA ARG A 59 7.87 3.75 12.67
C ARG A 59 7.45 2.52 13.45
N LEU A 60 6.44 1.81 12.94
CA LEU A 60 5.92 0.60 13.55
C LEU A 60 6.07 -0.59 12.61
N THR A 61 6.29 -1.76 13.22
CA THR A 61 5.97 -3.05 12.61
C THR A 61 4.87 -3.67 13.46
N TYR A 62 3.82 -4.18 12.83
CA TYR A 62 2.64 -4.69 13.53
C TYR A 62 2.06 -5.92 12.85
N TRP A 63 1.29 -6.68 13.60
CA TRP A 63 0.58 -7.84 13.10
C TRP A 63 -0.73 -7.44 12.41
N THR A 64 -1.00 -8.09 11.29
CA THR A 64 -2.24 -7.96 10.52
C THR A 64 -2.63 -9.32 9.93
N ARG A 65 -3.58 -9.34 9.00
CA ARG A 65 -4.08 -10.54 8.35
C ARG A 65 -3.95 -10.44 6.82
N THR A 66 -3.55 -11.55 6.21
CA THR A 66 -3.69 -11.74 4.76
C THR A 66 -5.16 -11.85 4.36
N SER A 67 -5.48 -11.90 3.07
CA SER A 67 -6.87 -12.06 2.60
C SER A 67 -7.50 -13.41 2.96
N ASP A 68 -6.70 -14.43 3.28
CA ASP A 68 -7.11 -15.74 3.78
C ASP A 68 -6.94 -15.88 5.31
N ASP A 69 -6.98 -14.75 6.03
CA ASP A 69 -6.97 -14.62 7.49
C ASP A 69 -5.73 -15.19 8.20
N ARG A 70 -4.61 -15.43 7.49
CA ARG A 70 -3.34 -15.82 8.10
C ARG A 70 -2.64 -14.61 8.72
N PRO A 71 -1.97 -14.77 9.88
CA PRO A 71 -1.15 -13.70 10.46
C PRO A 71 -0.01 -13.31 9.52
N ALA A 72 0.24 -11.99 9.40
CA ALA A 72 1.35 -11.42 8.65
C ALA A 72 1.84 -10.14 9.34
N LEU A 73 3.07 -9.74 9.06
CA LEU A 73 3.62 -8.46 9.50
C LEU A 73 3.43 -7.39 8.42
N ALA A 74 3.08 -6.19 8.84
CA ALA A 74 3.11 -4.99 8.02
C ALA A 74 3.93 -3.90 8.71
N GLY A 75 4.53 -3.03 7.90
CA GLY A 75 5.21 -1.83 8.35
C GLY A 75 4.32 -0.59 8.23
N GLY A 76 4.76 0.52 8.82
CA GLY A 76 4.11 1.81 8.66
C GLY A 76 4.69 2.92 9.53
N ALA A 77 4.12 4.12 9.39
CA ALA A 77 4.52 5.26 10.19
C ALA A 77 3.32 6.01 10.78
N VAL A 78 3.49 6.55 11.97
CA VAL A 78 2.53 7.40 12.69
C VAL A 78 3.06 8.81 12.70
N PHE A 79 2.22 9.78 12.39
CA PHE A 79 2.52 11.22 12.45
C PHE A 79 1.46 11.90 13.29
N VAL A 80 1.89 12.47 14.42
CA VAL A 80 1.02 13.18 15.34
C VAL A 80 1.16 14.69 15.09
N PRO A 81 0.07 15.46 14.94
CA PRO A 81 0.16 16.90 14.76
C PRO A 81 0.94 17.60 15.87
N ALA A 82 1.61 18.69 15.54
CA ALA A 82 2.21 19.56 16.55
C ALA A 82 1.12 20.26 17.38
N GLY A 83 1.35 20.42 18.70
CA GLY A 83 0.43 21.13 19.60
C GLY A 83 -0.26 20.23 20.60
N THR A 84 -1.42 20.68 21.08
CA THR A 84 -2.21 19.97 22.09
C THR A 84 -3.39 19.26 21.45
N PRO A 85 -3.61 17.97 21.72
CA PRO A 85 -4.75 17.24 21.17
C PRO A 85 -6.07 17.84 21.67
N PRO A 86 -7.11 17.82 20.83
CA PRO A 86 -8.45 18.17 21.28
C PRO A 86 -8.97 17.18 22.32
N SER A 87 -10.07 17.57 23.01
CA SER A 87 -10.75 16.63 23.90
C SER A 87 -11.17 15.38 23.15
N GLY A 88 -10.74 14.20 23.62
CA GLY A 88 -10.96 12.90 22.98
C GLY A 88 -9.85 12.48 22.02
N GLY A 89 -8.75 13.21 21.94
CA GLY A 89 -7.58 12.88 21.14
C GLY A 89 -7.64 13.38 19.68
N TRP A 90 -6.51 13.27 19.00
CA TRP A 90 -6.42 13.62 17.57
C TRP A 90 -7.28 12.67 16.74
N PRO A 91 -8.22 13.16 15.90
CA PRO A 91 -8.91 12.31 14.93
C PRO A 91 -7.89 11.72 13.95
N VAL A 92 -8.10 10.46 13.54
CA VAL A 92 -7.11 9.68 12.81
C VAL A 92 -7.48 9.55 11.33
N LEU A 93 -6.50 9.78 10.45
CA LEU A 93 -6.53 9.43 9.03
C LEU A 93 -5.63 8.22 8.82
N SER A 94 -6.21 7.09 8.39
CA SER A 94 -5.45 5.96 7.86
C SER A 94 -5.12 6.25 6.40
N TRP A 95 -3.81 6.49 6.13
CA TRP A 95 -3.32 6.72 4.77
C TRP A 95 -2.94 5.41 4.10
N GLU A 96 -3.56 5.17 2.96
CA GLU A 96 -3.35 4.04 2.10
C GLU A 96 -2.67 4.53 0.82
N HIS A 97 -1.36 4.26 0.70
CA HIS A 97 -0.53 4.84 -0.36
C HIS A 97 -0.76 4.18 -1.72
N GLY A 98 -0.47 4.92 -2.79
CA GLY A 98 -0.43 4.39 -4.15
C GLY A 98 0.82 3.56 -4.42
N THR A 99 0.93 3.01 -5.63
CA THR A 99 2.01 2.12 -6.03
C THR A 99 3.40 2.74 -5.85
N VAL A 100 4.26 2.04 -5.11
CA VAL A 100 5.67 2.42 -4.91
C VAL A 100 6.65 1.35 -5.40
N GLY A 101 6.21 0.10 -5.49
CA GLY A 101 6.99 -1.08 -5.86
C GLY A 101 6.60 -2.28 -5.01
N LEU A 102 7.35 -3.40 -5.12
CA LEU A 102 7.14 -4.62 -4.35
C LEU A 102 8.31 -4.94 -3.41
N ALA A 103 9.46 -4.31 -3.61
CA ALA A 103 10.67 -4.57 -2.83
C ALA A 103 10.62 -3.85 -1.47
N ASP A 104 11.27 -4.41 -0.47
CA ASP A 104 11.33 -3.87 0.89
C ASP A 104 11.87 -2.43 0.93
N GLU A 105 12.85 -2.11 0.08
CA GLU A 105 13.42 -0.77 -0.05
C GLU A 105 12.45 0.28 -0.60
N CYS A 106 11.29 -0.14 -1.14
CA CYS A 106 10.26 0.78 -1.64
C CYS A 106 9.28 1.23 -0.54
N ALA A 107 9.33 0.62 0.65
CA ALA A 107 8.42 0.92 1.76
C ALA A 107 8.48 2.40 2.16
N PRO A 108 7.36 3.15 2.14
CA PRO A 108 7.37 4.59 2.42
C PRO A 108 7.85 4.98 3.81
N SER A 109 7.74 4.10 4.80
CA SER A 109 8.26 4.36 6.15
C SER A 109 9.79 4.27 6.23
N THR A 110 10.44 3.75 5.17
CA THR A 110 11.89 3.58 5.07
C THR A 110 12.50 4.43 3.96
N ALA A 111 11.90 4.37 2.74
CA ALA A 111 12.38 5.10 1.56
C ALA A 111 11.98 6.59 1.56
N GLY A 112 10.96 6.94 2.34
CA GLY A 112 10.31 8.24 2.28
C GLY A 112 9.13 8.24 1.30
N ARG A 113 8.45 9.38 1.24
CA ARG A 113 7.26 9.60 0.41
C ARG A 113 7.56 10.55 -0.71
N SER A 114 6.81 10.44 -1.80
CA SER A 114 6.87 11.42 -2.89
C SER A 114 6.50 12.82 -2.37
N LYS A 115 7.03 13.86 -3.05
CA LYS A 115 6.65 15.25 -2.70
C LYS A 115 5.12 15.45 -2.77
N ARG A 116 4.45 14.84 -3.73
CA ARG A 116 2.99 14.87 -3.86
C ARG A 116 2.31 14.37 -2.59
N ASP A 117 2.72 13.22 -2.09
CA ASP A 117 2.13 12.59 -0.90
C ASP A 117 2.47 13.38 0.37
N LEU A 118 3.71 13.90 0.48
CA LEU A 118 4.12 14.77 1.59
C LEU A 118 3.25 16.02 1.66
N ASP A 119 3.04 16.73 0.55
CA ASP A 119 2.23 17.97 0.50
C ASP A 119 0.75 17.69 0.85
N TYR A 120 0.24 16.55 0.35
CA TYR A 120 -1.15 16.13 0.63
C TYR A 120 -1.34 15.81 2.11
N LEU A 121 -0.47 14.98 2.68
CA LEU A 121 -0.56 14.57 4.09
C LEU A 121 -0.26 15.74 5.05
N ALA A 122 0.67 16.64 4.71
CA ALA A 122 0.90 17.87 5.46
C ALA A 122 -0.37 18.74 5.54
N THR A 123 -1.20 18.74 4.50
CA THR A 123 -2.48 19.47 4.53
C THR A 123 -3.42 18.89 5.58
N TRP A 124 -3.49 17.58 5.73
CA TRP A 124 -4.30 16.93 6.75
C TRP A 124 -3.76 17.14 8.16
N LEU A 125 -2.45 17.06 8.36
CA LEU A 125 -1.83 17.39 9.66
C LEU A 125 -2.13 18.83 10.09
N ARG A 126 -2.08 19.79 9.15
CA ARG A 126 -2.46 21.19 9.43
C ARG A 126 -3.93 21.38 9.78
N GLN A 127 -4.80 20.46 9.37
CA GLN A 127 -6.21 20.43 9.78
C GLN A 127 -6.42 19.79 11.16
N GLY A 128 -5.35 19.30 11.81
CA GLY A 128 -5.43 18.67 13.12
C GLY A 128 -5.80 17.19 13.09
N TYR A 129 -5.54 16.50 11.99
CA TYR A 129 -5.67 15.05 11.92
C TYR A 129 -4.30 14.38 12.12
N ALA A 130 -4.24 13.36 12.99
CA ALA A 130 -3.09 12.47 13.00
C ALA A 130 -3.14 11.55 11.76
N VAL A 131 -1.97 11.28 11.18
CA VAL A 131 -1.85 10.39 10.03
C VAL A 131 -1.19 9.09 10.47
N VAL A 132 -1.86 7.96 10.25
CA VAL A 132 -1.28 6.62 10.37
C VAL A 132 -1.19 6.03 8.98
N ALA A 133 0.02 5.66 8.53
CA ALA A 133 0.30 5.34 7.15
C ALA A 133 0.91 3.94 7.09
N THR A 134 0.12 2.95 6.68
CA THR A 134 0.60 1.58 6.43
C THR A 134 1.54 1.54 5.23
N ASP A 135 2.52 0.63 5.26
CA ASP A 135 3.32 0.24 4.08
C ASP A 135 2.75 -1.02 3.41
N TYR A 136 1.68 -1.62 3.98
CA TYR A 136 1.10 -2.92 3.65
C TYR A 136 1.99 -4.12 4.03
N ILE A 137 1.45 -5.34 3.84
CA ILE A 137 2.19 -6.60 4.04
C ILE A 137 3.25 -6.73 2.95
N GLY A 138 4.47 -7.15 3.32
CA GLY A 138 5.54 -7.47 2.37
C GLY A 138 6.22 -6.27 1.74
N LEU A 139 6.03 -5.07 2.29
CA LEU A 139 6.85 -3.89 2.02
C LEU A 139 7.61 -3.52 3.30
N GLY A 140 8.94 -3.72 3.29
CA GLY A 140 9.78 -3.55 4.47
C GLY A 140 9.53 -4.57 5.57
N THR A 141 8.83 -5.65 5.29
CA THR A 141 8.49 -6.74 6.21
C THR A 141 8.58 -8.10 5.49
N PRO A 142 8.82 -9.22 6.23
CA PRO A 142 8.99 -10.52 5.60
C PRO A 142 7.80 -10.97 4.75
N GLY A 143 8.10 -11.55 3.59
CA GLY A 143 7.13 -12.09 2.65
C GLY A 143 6.89 -11.19 1.44
N PRO A 144 6.23 -11.68 0.39
CA PRO A 144 5.96 -10.89 -0.79
C PRO A 144 4.78 -9.92 -0.56
N HIS A 145 4.84 -8.74 -1.18
CA HIS A 145 3.70 -7.84 -1.24
C HIS A 145 2.65 -8.35 -2.21
N ALA A 146 1.46 -8.69 -1.70
CA ALA A 146 0.32 -9.10 -2.51
C ALA A 146 -0.39 -7.86 -3.09
N TYR A 147 0.24 -7.24 -4.08
CA TYR A 147 -0.21 -6.00 -4.72
C TYR A 147 -1.63 -6.13 -5.26
N LEU A 148 -2.51 -5.19 -4.89
CA LEU A 148 -3.94 -5.18 -5.17
C LEU A 148 -4.72 -6.36 -4.56
N ASP A 149 -4.19 -7.08 -3.58
CA ASP A 149 -5.02 -7.90 -2.70
C ASP A 149 -5.78 -6.96 -1.74
N GLY A 150 -6.90 -6.45 -2.21
CA GLY A 150 -7.58 -5.35 -1.53
C GLY A 150 -8.05 -5.70 -0.12
N ARG A 151 -8.36 -6.98 0.16
CA ARG A 151 -8.70 -7.40 1.53
C ARG A 151 -7.49 -7.36 2.45
N ALA A 152 -6.33 -7.82 1.99
CA ALA A 152 -5.10 -7.78 2.77
C ALA A 152 -4.62 -6.32 3.00
N GLU A 153 -4.74 -5.46 1.97
CA GLU A 153 -4.42 -4.03 2.07
C GLU A 153 -5.34 -3.32 3.08
N ALA A 154 -6.65 -3.59 3.03
CA ALA A 154 -7.62 -3.06 3.99
C ALA A 154 -7.33 -3.52 5.42
N HIS A 155 -7.05 -4.81 5.63
CA HIS A 155 -6.66 -5.31 6.95
C HIS A 155 -5.43 -4.57 7.48
N ALA A 156 -4.40 -4.37 6.65
CA ALA A 156 -3.20 -3.64 7.04
C ALA A 156 -3.50 -2.19 7.42
N GLY A 157 -4.34 -1.47 6.66
CA GLY A 157 -4.76 -0.10 6.98
C GLY A 157 -5.52 -0.01 8.30
N ILE A 158 -6.47 -0.92 8.55
CA ILE A 158 -7.26 -0.96 9.78
C ILE A 158 -6.37 -1.31 10.99
N ASP A 159 -5.50 -2.32 10.86
CA ASP A 159 -4.61 -2.76 11.93
C ASP A 159 -3.51 -1.76 12.25
N MET A 160 -3.13 -0.91 11.28
CA MET A 160 -2.26 0.24 11.53
C MET A 160 -2.91 1.24 12.49
N VAL A 161 -4.23 1.46 12.41
CA VAL A 161 -4.96 2.30 13.38
C VAL A 161 -4.93 1.67 14.78
N ARG A 162 -5.12 0.36 14.89
CA ARG A 162 -5.00 -0.38 16.17
C ARG A 162 -3.60 -0.23 16.77
N ALA A 163 -2.57 -0.49 15.95
CA ALA A 163 -1.17 -0.43 16.37
C ALA A 163 -0.76 1.00 16.80
N ALA A 164 -1.14 2.00 16.02
CA ALA A 164 -0.84 3.39 16.35
C ALA A 164 -1.46 3.81 17.68
N ARG A 165 -2.73 3.44 17.94
CA ARG A 165 -3.42 3.73 19.20
C ARG A 165 -2.86 2.96 20.40
N ALA A 166 -2.21 1.83 20.16
CA ALA A 166 -1.55 1.07 21.25
C ALA A 166 -0.26 1.73 21.74
N VAL A 167 0.37 2.61 20.93
CA VAL A 167 1.65 3.27 21.25
C VAL A 167 1.51 4.79 21.43
N GLU A 168 0.35 5.38 21.09
CA GLU A 168 0.13 6.81 21.11
C GLU A 168 -1.26 7.14 21.69
N ASP A 169 -1.29 7.39 23.00
CA ASP A 169 -2.51 7.64 23.77
C ASP A 169 -3.26 8.92 23.36
N SER A 170 -2.59 9.84 22.63
CA SER A 170 -3.21 11.07 22.15
C SER A 170 -4.13 10.86 20.95
N LEU A 171 -4.19 9.65 20.37
CA LEU A 171 -5.03 9.33 19.23
C LEU A 171 -6.46 8.95 19.63
N SER A 172 -7.43 9.55 18.94
CA SER A 172 -8.87 9.20 19.07
C SER A 172 -9.15 7.79 18.54
N SER A 173 -10.27 7.19 19.00
CA SER A 173 -10.82 6.00 18.34
C SER A 173 -11.53 6.33 17.03
N LYS A 174 -11.90 7.60 16.80
CA LYS A 174 -12.55 8.06 15.57
C LYS A 174 -11.52 8.12 14.43
N TRP A 175 -11.83 7.47 13.30
CA TRP A 175 -10.93 7.44 12.16
C TRP A 175 -11.63 7.35 10.81
N VAL A 176 -10.92 7.74 9.75
CA VAL A 176 -11.32 7.59 8.35
C VAL A 176 -10.17 6.97 7.56
N ALA A 177 -10.49 6.21 6.49
CA ALA A 177 -9.51 5.76 5.51
C ALA A 177 -9.38 6.79 4.39
N ILE A 178 -8.16 7.05 3.95
CA ILE A 178 -7.90 7.91 2.78
C ILE A 178 -6.84 7.25 1.90
N GLY A 179 -7.13 7.11 0.60
CA GLY A 179 -6.19 6.48 -0.31
C GLY A 179 -6.24 7.02 -1.74
N GLN A 180 -5.17 6.73 -2.48
CA GLN A 180 -5.02 7.13 -3.88
C GLN A 180 -4.50 5.97 -4.72
N SER A 181 -5.06 5.75 -5.93
CA SER A 181 -4.60 4.71 -6.84
C SER A 181 -4.79 3.30 -6.25
N GLN A 182 -3.70 2.50 -6.09
CA GLN A 182 -3.69 1.28 -5.28
C GLN A 182 -4.37 1.54 -3.94
N GLY A 183 -3.92 2.56 -3.20
CA GLY A 183 -4.51 2.93 -1.92
C GLY A 183 -5.95 3.43 -2.01
N GLY A 184 -6.36 4.00 -3.14
CA GLY A 184 -7.77 4.32 -3.41
C GLY A 184 -8.62 3.05 -3.49
N GLY A 185 -8.12 2.01 -4.13
CA GLY A 185 -8.73 0.68 -4.11
C GLY A 185 -8.79 0.11 -2.69
N ALA A 186 -7.68 0.15 -1.96
CA ALA A 186 -7.61 -0.30 -0.57
C ALA A 186 -8.60 0.46 0.33
N ALA A 187 -8.76 1.79 0.15
CA ALA A 187 -9.74 2.60 0.90
C ALA A 187 -11.19 2.18 0.62
N VAL A 188 -11.51 1.78 -0.61
CA VAL A 188 -12.83 1.23 -0.95
C VAL A 188 -13.05 -0.14 -0.30
N PHE A 189 -12.04 -1.02 -0.29
CA PHE A 189 -12.10 -2.28 0.47
C PHE A 189 -12.24 -2.02 1.98
N THR A 190 -11.47 -1.09 2.53
CA THR A 190 -11.56 -0.66 3.94
C THR A 190 -12.97 -0.18 4.26
N ALA A 191 -13.61 0.60 3.37
CA ALA A 191 -14.98 1.07 3.56
C ALA A 191 -16.00 -0.05 3.68
N SER A 192 -15.77 -1.20 3.03
CA SER A 192 -16.67 -2.35 3.10
C SER A 192 -16.43 -3.26 4.31
N LEU A 193 -15.21 -3.22 4.90
CA LEU A 193 -14.79 -4.20 5.89
C LEU A 193 -14.66 -3.62 7.31
N ALA A 194 -14.34 -2.33 7.43
CA ALA A 194 -13.84 -1.73 8.67
C ALA A 194 -14.74 -1.95 9.88
N THR A 195 -16.04 -1.71 9.77
CA THR A 195 -16.97 -1.84 10.90
C THR A 195 -17.10 -3.28 11.39
N ALA A 196 -17.08 -4.26 10.47
CA ALA A 196 -17.18 -5.67 10.83
C ALA A 196 -15.84 -6.22 11.36
N TYR A 197 -14.71 -5.78 10.78
CA TYR A 197 -13.37 -6.27 11.13
C TYR A 197 -12.82 -5.63 12.41
N ALA A 198 -13.17 -4.37 12.69
CA ALA A 198 -12.68 -3.60 13.83
C ALA A 198 -13.81 -2.88 14.58
N PRO A 199 -14.79 -3.61 15.14
CA PRO A 199 -15.97 -3.02 15.80
C PRO A 199 -15.62 -2.18 17.04
N GLU A 200 -14.43 -2.33 17.60
CA GLU A 200 -13.90 -1.53 18.72
C GLU A 200 -13.37 -0.16 18.31
N LEU A 201 -13.14 0.06 17.01
CA LEU A 201 -12.74 1.36 16.45
C LEU A 201 -13.96 2.10 15.93
N ASP A 202 -13.95 3.42 16.07
CA ASP A 202 -15.04 4.27 15.60
C ASP A 202 -14.76 4.74 14.14
N TYR A 203 -14.96 3.80 13.19
CA TYR A 203 -14.81 4.08 11.76
C TYR A 203 -15.89 5.06 11.27
N ARG A 204 -15.49 6.10 10.54
CA ARG A 204 -16.36 7.19 10.12
C ARG A 204 -16.62 7.27 8.63
N GLY A 205 -15.76 6.71 7.79
CA GLY A 205 -15.92 6.75 6.34
C GLY A 205 -14.58 6.70 5.60
N ALA A 206 -14.63 6.78 4.26
CA ALA A 206 -13.45 6.74 3.42
C ALA A 206 -13.44 7.80 2.31
N VAL A 207 -12.22 8.17 1.89
CA VAL A 207 -11.94 8.99 0.71
C VAL A 207 -11.03 8.18 -0.23
N ALA A 208 -11.49 7.93 -1.44
CA ALA A 208 -10.75 7.24 -2.49
C ALA A 208 -10.57 8.15 -3.71
N THR A 209 -9.34 8.39 -4.15
CA THR A 209 -9.06 9.16 -5.36
C THR A 209 -8.40 8.28 -6.42
N GLY A 210 -8.93 8.28 -7.64
CA GLY A 210 -8.47 7.42 -8.74
C GLY A 210 -8.37 5.95 -8.32
N PRO A 211 -9.41 5.35 -7.70
CA PRO A 211 -9.30 4.02 -7.08
C PRO A 211 -9.04 2.93 -8.10
N ALA A 212 -8.00 2.11 -7.88
CA ALA A 212 -7.75 0.93 -8.68
C ALA A 212 -8.94 -0.06 -8.51
N SER A 213 -9.84 -0.07 -9.49
CA SER A 213 -11.05 -0.88 -9.50
C SER A 213 -11.34 -1.42 -10.90
N ASN A 214 -12.07 -2.51 -11.01
CA ASN A 214 -12.40 -3.16 -12.28
C ASN A 214 -11.16 -3.52 -13.14
N VAL A 215 -10.00 -3.65 -12.50
CA VAL A 215 -8.72 -3.92 -13.18
C VAL A 215 -8.72 -5.30 -13.86
N VAL A 216 -9.40 -6.27 -13.28
CA VAL A 216 -9.50 -7.62 -13.83
C VAL A 216 -10.37 -7.64 -15.11
N GLU A 217 -11.45 -6.85 -15.14
CA GLU A 217 -12.26 -6.70 -16.33
C GLU A 217 -11.45 -6.09 -17.48
N ALA A 218 -10.70 -5.02 -17.22
CA ALA A 218 -9.80 -4.43 -18.21
C ALA A 218 -8.70 -5.41 -18.64
N ALA A 219 -8.12 -6.15 -17.70
CA ALA A 219 -7.07 -7.12 -17.97
C ALA A 219 -7.57 -8.32 -18.81
N SER A 220 -8.84 -8.68 -18.72
CA SER A 220 -9.42 -9.80 -19.48
C SER A 220 -9.31 -9.65 -21.01
N PHE A 221 -9.13 -8.42 -21.50
CA PHE A 221 -8.90 -8.13 -22.93
C PHE A 221 -7.43 -8.23 -23.35
N LEU A 222 -6.51 -8.49 -22.41
CA LEU A 222 -5.08 -8.57 -22.69
C LEU A 222 -4.66 -9.99 -23.13
N GLY A 223 -3.65 -10.01 -23.99
CA GLY A 223 -3.09 -11.25 -24.53
C GLY A 223 -2.09 -10.92 -25.64
N PRO A 224 -1.43 -11.93 -26.24
CA PRO A 224 -0.42 -11.72 -27.29
C PRO A 224 -1.00 -11.06 -28.55
N ASP A 225 -2.27 -11.33 -28.87
CA ASP A 225 -2.97 -10.84 -30.06
C ASP A 225 -3.75 -9.53 -29.78
N ALA A 226 -3.72 -9.01 -28.55
CA ALA A 226 -4.34 -7.74 -28.20
C ALA A 226 -3.62 -6.58 -28.93
N PRO A 227 -4.32 -5.48 -29.25
CA PRO A 227 -3.67 -4.29 -29.79
C PRO A 227 -2.49 -3.86 -28.93
N PRO A 228 -1.35 -3.46 -29.54
CA PRO A 228 -0.19 -3.01 -28.79
C PRO A 228 -0.52 -1.73 -28.00
N ILE A 229 -0.13 -1.70 -26.74
CA ILE A 229 -0.23 -0.55 -25.87
C ILE A 229 1.18 -0.21 -25.40
N ASP A 230 1.73 0.89 -25.93
CA ASP A 230 3.08 1.36 -25.65
C ASP A 230 3.04 2.41 -24.52
N ASN A 231 2.86 1.92 -23.29
CA ASN A 231 2.85 2.72 -22.08
C ASN A 231 3.67 2.01 -20.99
N SER A 232 4.87 2.51 -20.71
CA SER A 232 5.80 1.88 -19.78
C SER A 232 5.29 1.84 -18.34
N HIS A 233 4.50 2.83 -17.91
CA HIS A 233 3.86 2.81 -16.59
C HIS A 233 2.84 1.67 -16.50
N LEU A 234 1.93 1.57 -17.47
CA LEU A 234 0.94 0.48 -17.52
C LEU A 234 1.63 -0.88 -17.59
N THR A 235 2.70 -1.01 -18.40
CA THR A 235 3.49 -2.24 -18.50
C THR A 235 4.11 -2.62 -17.14
N ALA A 236 4.62 -1.64 -16.37
CA ALA A 236 5.14 -1.84 -15.03
C ALA A 236 4.03 -2.23 -14.01
N TYR A 237 2.88 -1.55 -14.04
CA TYR A 237 1.73 -1.90 -13.20
C TYR A 237 1.27 -3.34 -13.46
N ILE A 238 1.21 -3.78 -14.72
CA ILE A 238 0.82 -5.15 -15.05
C ILE A 238 1.83 -6.16 -14.46
N ALA A 239 3.14 -5.86 -14.51
CA ALA A 239 4.14 -6.72 -13.87
C ALA A 239 3.94 -6.83 -12.35
N TYR A 240 3.56 -5.73 -11.69
CA TYR A 240 3.19 -5.75 -10.27
C TYR A 240 1.90 -6.53 -10.01
N VAL A 241 0.87 -6.36 -10.83
CA VAL A 241 -0.39 -7.12 -10.73
C VAL A 241 -0.13 -8.63 -10.84
N MET A 242 0.73 -9.05 -11.79
CA MET A 242 1.10 -10.46 -11.93
C MET A 242 1.79 -10.99 -10.66
N ASN A 243 2.75 -10.26 -10.10
CA ASN A 243 3.43 -10.67 -8.87
C ASN A 243 2.50 -10.63 -7.64
N GLY A 244 1.62 -9.62 -7.55
CA GLY A 244 0.60 -9.54 -6.50
C GLY A 244 -0.33 -10.75 -6.52
N LEU A 245 -0.78 -11.16 -7.71
CA LEU A 245 -1.60 -12.36 -7.86
C LEU A 245 -0.84 -13.63 -7.48
N ARG A 246 0.46 -13.75 -7.88
CA ARG A 246 1.33 -14.85 -7.47
C ARG A 246 1.48 -14.93 -5.95
N ALA A 247 1.65 -13.79 -5.30
CA ALA A 247 1.77 -13.70 -3.85
C ALA A 247 0.45 -14.08 -3.13
N ALA A 248 -0.69 -13.59 -3.62
CA ALA A 248 -2.00 -13.87 -3.05
C ALA A 248 -2.48 -15.31 -3.32
N ARG A 249 -2.06 -15.93 -4.44
CA ARG A 249 -2.49 -17.26 -4.88
C ARG A 249 -1.28 -18.08 -5.36
N PRO A 250 -0.39 -18.51 -4.45
CA PRO A 250 0.87 -19.18 -4.82
C PRO A 250 0.69 -20.53 -5.53
N GLY A 251 -0.50 -21.13 -5.44
CA GLY A 251 -0.84 -22.37 -6.17
C GLY A 251 -1.34 -22.13 -7.61
N PHE A 252 -1.52 -20.88 -8.03
CA PHE A 252 -1.97 -20.58 -9.38
C PHE A 252 -0.79 -20.52 -10.36
N ASP A 253 -0.88 -21.27 -11.47
CA ASP A 253 0.16 -21.29 -12.51
C ASP A 253 0.10 -20.04 -13.40
N LEU A 254 0.52 -18.91 -12.82
CA LEU A 254 0.62 -17.64 -13.53
C LEU A 254 1.64 -17.67 -14.67
N ASP A 255 2.71 -18.45 -14.52
CA ASP A 255 3.81 -18.51 -15.48
C ASP A 255 3.38 -19.07 -16.84
N SER A 256 2.28 -19.84 -16.91
CA SER A 256 1.69 -20.30 -18.17
C SER A 256 1.07 -19.18 -19.01
N TYR A 257 0.78 -18.03 -18.41
CA TYR A 257 0.24 -16.84 -19.10
C TYR A 257 1.33 -15.89 -19.59
N LEU A 258 2.52 -15.93 -18.99
CA LEU A 258 3.59 -14.99 -19.27
C LEU A 258 4.51 -15.45 -20.39
N SER A 259 4.82 -14.55 -21.32
CA SER A 259 5.88 -14.72 -22.31
C SER A 259 7.26 -14.69 -21.63
N PRO A 260 8.36 -15.04 -22.31
CA PRO A 260 9.71 -14.83 -21.78
C PRO A 260 9.98 -13.39 -21.36
N VAL A 261 9.48 -12.39 -22.10
CA VAL A 261 9.60 -10.97 -21.76
C VAL A 261 8.79 -10.64 -20.50
N GLY A 262 7.55 -11.15 -20.41
CA GLY A 262 6.70 -10.97 -19.24
C GLY A 262 7.33 -11.55 -17.97
N LYS A 263 7.91 -12.76 -18.06
CA LYS A 263 8.62 -13.40 -16.92
C LYS A 263 9.82 -12.59 -16.48
N GLN A 264 10.64 -12.07 -17.41
CA GLN A 264 11.77 -11.21 -17.10
C GLN A 264 11.36 -9.92 -16.41
N LEU A 265 10.28 -9.28 -16.87
CA LEU A 265 9.79 -8.06 -16.26
C LEU A 265 9.15 -8.33 -14.89
N ALA A 266 8.40 -9.41 -14.72
CA ALA A 266 7.86 -9.83 -13.44
C ALA A 266 8.97 -10.10 -12.42
N THR A 267 10.07 -10.79 -12.82
CA THR A 267 11.23 -10.98 -11.95
C THR A 267 11.90 -9.63 -11.58
N ALA A 268 12.03 -8.70 -12.53
CA ALA A 268 12.57 -7.37 -12.24
C ALA A 268 11.68 -6.59 -11.26
N ALA A 269 10.36 -6.76 -11.35
CA ALA A 269 9.39 -6.10 -10.47
C ALA A 269 9.49 -6.54 -8.99
N GLU A 270 10.04 -7.72 -8.71
CA GLU A 270 10.27 -8.19 -7.33
C GLU A 270 11.30 -7.35 -6.57
N SER A 271 12.22 -6.68 -7.29
CA SER A 271 13.35 -5.94 -6.71
C SER A 271 13.43 -4.48 -7.12
N LEU A 272 12.53 -3.98 -7.95
CA LEU A 272 12.55 -2.60 -8.42
C LEU A 272 11.35 -1.83 -7.90
N CYS A 273 11.60 -0.62 -7.41
CA CYS A 273 10.55 0.35 -7.15
C CYS A 273 9.95 0.87 -8.46
N PHE A 274 8.82 1.59 -8.36
CA PHE A 274 7.98 1.91 -9.52
C PHE A 274 8.74 2.64 -10.65
N GLN A 275 9.47 3.70 -10.34
CA GLN A 275 10.13 4.48 -11.40
C GLN A 275 11.22 3.68 -12.13
N PRO A 276 12.17 2.99 -11.46
CA PRO A 276 13.12 2.10 -12.14
C PRO A 276 12.45 0.98 -12.95
N LEU A 277 11.33 0.42 -12.48
CA LEU A 277 10.61 -0.60 -13.25
C LEU A 277 9.95 0.00 -14.50
N ALA A 278 9.35 1.17 -14.41
CA ALA A 278 8.76 1.87 -15.56
C ALA A 278 9.84 2.23 -16.62
N GLU A 279 11.04 2.62 -16.17
CA GLU A 279 12.18 2.82 -17.08
C GLU A 279 12.63 1.51 -17.74
N ARG A 280 12.67 0.41 -16.98
CA ARG A 280 12.96 -0.93 -17.50
C ARG A 280 11.93 -1.42 -18.51
N ALA A 281 10.67 -1.00 -18.36
CA ALA A 281 9.56 -1.35 -19.23
C ALA A 281 9.50 -0.53 -20.53
N GLN A 282 10.36 0.48 -20.72
CA GLN A 282 10.39 1.29 -21.95
C GLN A 282 10.61 0.43 -23.19
N GLY A 283 9.80 0.67 -24.22
CA GLY A 283 9.83 -0.09 -25.47
C GLY A 283 9.24 -1.51 -25.38
N ILE A 284 8.65 -1.88 -24.23
CA ILE A 284 7.91 -3.13 -24.07
C ILE A 284 6.42 -2.82 -24.11
N SER A 285 5.78 -3.18 -25.23
CA SER A 285 4.31 -3.10 -25.35
C SER A 285 3.63 -4.12 -24.48
N VAL A 286 2.46 -3.78 -23.90
CA VAL A 286 1.71 -4.62 -22.94
C VAL A 286 1.41 -6.02 -23.48
N ASN A 287 0.96 -6.15 -24.74
CA ASN A 287 0.63 -7.44 -25.34
C ASN A 287 1.82 -8.40 -25.38
N ARG A 288 3.07 -7.89 -25.40
CA ARG A 288 4.28 -8.71 -25.41
C ARG A 288 4.57 -9.40 -24.08
N LEU A 289 3.90 -9.01 -23.00
CA LEU A 289 4.05 -9.65 -21.70
C LEU A 289 3.43 -11.06 -21.66
N PHE A 290 2.52 -11.38 -22.59
CA PHE A 290 1.69 -12.56 -22.51
C PHE A 290 2.05 -13.59 -23.59
N SER A 291 1.86 -14.87 -23.26
CA SER A 291 1.97 -16.02 -24.16
C SER A 291 0.61 -16.56 -24.59
N ARG A 292 -0.46 -16.18 -23.88
CA ARG A 292 -1.86 -16.55 -24.14
C ARG A 292 -2.79 -15.46 -23.64
N PRO A 293 -4.06 -15.40 -24.12
CA PRO A 293 -5.04 -14.45 -23.60
C PRO A 293 -5.30 -14.64 -22.10
N LEU A 294 -5.44 -13.53 -21.35
CA LEU A 294 -5.79 -13.60 -19.92
C LEU A 294 -7.24 -14.06 -19.69
N ALA A 295 -8.10 -13.96 -20.71
CA ALA A 295 -9.46 -14.51 -20.66
C ALA A 295 -9.50 -16.04 -20.64
N ASP A 296 -8.42 -16.71 -21.05
CA ASP A 296 -8.37 -18.17 -21.12
C ASP A 296 -8.12 -18.81 -19.75
N GLY A 297 -8.75 -19.96 -19.50
CA GLY A 297 -8.58 -20.72 -18.26
C GLY A 297 -9.06 -19.97 -17.03
N ASP A 298 -8.34 -20.10 -15.90
CA ASP A 298 -8.79 -19.66 -14.59
C ASP A 298 -8.25 -18.28 -14.16
N PHE A 299 -7.51 -17.56 -15.03
CA PHE A 299 -6.91 -16.28 -14.66
C PHE A 299 -7.94 -15.29 -14.16
N VAL A 300 -9.00 -15.03 -14.92
CA VAL A 300 -10.04 -14.05 -14.58
C VAL A 300 -10.71 -14.39 -13.25
N ALA A 301 -11.09 -15.65 -13.05
CA ALA A 301 -11.74 -16.09 -11.81
C ALA A 301 -10.79 -15.96 -10.60
N THR A 302 -9.52 -16.33 -10.78
CA THR A 302 -8.49 -16.23 -9.73
C THR A 302 -8.21 -14.78 -9.39
N ALA A 303 -7.99 -13.91 -10.38
CA ALA A 303 -7.72 -12.50 -10.17
C ALA A 303 -8.89 -11.75 -9.51
N ARG A 304 -10.14 -12.04 -9.92
CA ARG A 304 -11.35 -11.50 -9.30
C ARG A 304 -11.46 -11.85 -7.82
N SER A 305 -11.08 -13.07 -7.42
CA SER A 305 -11.09 -13.49 -6.02
C SER A 305 -10.15 -12.68 -5.11
N VAL A 306 -9.29 -11.85 -5.69
CA VAL A 306 -8.27 -11.04 -5.00
C VAL A 306 -8.55 -9.55 -5.14
N MET A 307 -8.91 -9.11 -6.36
CA MET A 307 -8.86 -7.70 -6.77
C MET A 307 -10.24 -7.05 -6.96
N ASP A 308 -11.32 -7.84 -7.09
CA ASP A 308 -12.65 -7.26 -7.26
C ASP A 308 -13.12 -6.61 -5.97
N VAL A 309 -13.50 -5.34 -6.09
CA VAL A 309 -14.02 -4.55 -4.97
C VAL A 309 -15.34 -5.17 -4.47
N PRO A 310 -15.51 -5.37 -3.14
CA PRO A 310 -16.78 -5.81 -2.58
C PRO A 310 -17.90 -4.81 -2.89
N LEU A 311 -19.09 -5.31 -3.23
CA LEU A 311 -20.25 -4.46 -3.54
C LEU A 311 -21.21 -4.30 -2.36
N THR A 312 -20.88 -4.88 -1.19
CA THR A 312 -21.70 -4.86 0.05
C THR A 312 -20.80 -4.57 1.26
N GLY A 313 -21.42 -4.34 2.42
CA GLY A 313 -20.68 -4.08 3.67
C GLY A 313 -20.45 -2.59 3.97
N TYR A 314 -20.86 -1.71 3.10
CA TYR A 314 -20.70 -0.25 3.27
C TYR A 314 -21.79 0.31 4.18
N ASP A 315 -21.41 0.73 5.36
CA ASP A 315 -22.31 1.29 6.37
C ASP A 315 -21.92 2.74 6.80
N ARG A 316 -20.86 3.28 6.19
CA ARG A 316 -20.37 4.64 6.40
C ARG A 316 -20.20 5.36 5.07
N PRO A 317 -20.19 6.70 5.07
CA PRO A 317 -20.02 7.49 3.85
C PRO A 317 -18.71 7.18 3.11
N LEU A 318 -18.80 7.13 1.78
CA LEU A 318 -17.67 6.92 0.87
C LEU A 318 -17.60 8.09 -0.11
N PHE A 319 -16.44 8.73 -0.21
CA PHE A 319 -16.12 9.73 -1.21
C PHE A 319 -15.26 9.10 -2.32
N ILE A 320 -15.61 9.38 -3.57
CA ILE A 320 -14.83 8.96 -4.73
C ILE A 320 -14.48 10.18 -5.59
N GLY A 321 -13.19 10.44 -5.78
CA GLY A 321 -12.66 11.48 -6.64
C GLY A 321 -11.99 10.92 -7.89
N GLN A 322 -12.34 11.44 -9.10
CA GLN A 322 -11.80 10.97 -10.38
C GLN A 322 -11.42 12.10 -11.32
N GLY A 323 -10.22 12.08 -11.85
CA GLY A 323 -9.75 12.99 -12.90
C GLY A 323 -10.20 12.53 -14.29
N THR A 324 -10.58 13.48 -15.16
CA THR A 324 -11.00 13.11 -16.53
C THR A 324 -9.88 12.75 -17.47
N ASN A 325 -8.64 13.18 -17.16
CA ASN A 325 -7.44 12.89 -17.94
C ASN A 325 -6.55 11.81 -17.27
N ASP A 326 -7.14 11.04 -16.36
CA ASP A 326 -6.45 9.92 -15.70
C ASP A 326 -6.19 8.80 -16.72
N THR A 327 -4.91 8.49 -16.96
CA THR A 327 -4.46 7.43 -17.88
C THR A 327 -3.94 6.21 -17.13
N ASP A 328 -3.75 6.29 -15.81
CA ASP A 328 -3.30 5.18 -14.97
C ASP A 328 -4.50 4.34 -14.51
N VAL A 329 -5.53 5.02 -13.99
CA VAL A 329 -6.86 4.44 -13.72
C VAL A 329 -7.90 5.21 -14.54
N PRO A 330 -8.18 4.79 -15.78
CA PRO A 330 -9.11 5.50 -16.66
C PRO A 330 -10.49 5.70 -16.04
N ALA A 331 -11.04 6.91 -16.20
CA ALA A 331 -12.34 7.31 -15.62
C ALA A 331 -13.51 6.33 -15.87
N PRO A 332 -13.62 5.61 -17.01
CA PRO A 332 -14.65 4.60 -17.20
C PRO A 332 -14.62 3.46 -16.16
N LEU A 333 -13.45 3.08 -15.62
CA LEU A 333 -13.33 2.04 -14.58
C LEU A 333 -13.95 2.51 -13.26
N THR A 334 -13.69 3.76 -12.87
CA THR A 334 -14.30 4.38 -11.70
C THR A 334 -15.80 4.60 -11.89
N ALA A 335 -16.23 5.03 -13.07
CA ALA A 335 -17.66 5.18 -13.38
C ALA A 335 -18.40 3.84 -13.26
N LYS A 336 -17.79 2.74 -13.73
CA LYS A 336 -18.34 1.40 -13.54
C LYS A 336 -18.42 1.03 -12.06
N LEU A 337 -17.36 1.28 -11.26
CA LEU A 337 -17.39 1.04 -9.82
C LEU A 337 -18.56 1.75 -9.15
N VAL A 338 -18.79 3.04 -9.46
CA VAL A 338 -19.90 3.82 -8.92
C VAL A 338 -21.25 3.19 -9.31
N THR A 339 -21.41 2.81 -10.59
CA THR A 339 -22.63 2.16 -11.07
C THR A 339 -22.90 0.83 -10.36
N ASP A 340 -21.85 0.02 -10.17
CA ASP A 340 -21.95 -1.27 -9.49
C ASP A 340 -22.33 -1.08 -8.00
N LEU A 341 -21.70 -0.15 -7.30
CA LEU A 341 -22.03 0.21 -5.92
C LEU A 341 -23.47 0.70 -5.79
N GLU A 342 -23.91 1.62 -6.66
CA GLU A 342 -25.27 2.16 -6.65
C GLU A 342 -26.33 1.08 -6.90
N SER A 343 -26.04 0.12 -7.76
CA SER A 343 -26.94 -1.02 -8.04
C SER A 343 -27.13 -1.94 -6.83
N HIS A 344 -26.18 -1.89 -5.86
CA HIS A 344 -26.23 -2.62 -4.60
C HIS A 344 -26.64 -1.74 -3.40
N GLY A 345 -27.17 -0.52 -3.67
CA GLY A 345 -27.71 0.36 -2.64
C GLY A 345 -26.69 1.26 -1.94
N VAL A 346 -25.42 1.20 -2.33
CA VAL A 346 -24.36 2.09 -1.83
C VAL A 346 -24.42 3.42 -2.59
N ARG A 347 -24.33 4.54 -1.89
CA ARG A 347 -24.43 5.90 -2.46
C ARG A 347 -23.13 6.68 -2.17
N PRO A 348 -22.06 6.52 -2.96
CA PRO A 348 -20.85 7.31 -2.77
C PRO A 348 -21.10 8.80 -3.13
N GLU A 349 -20.41 9.69 -2.44
CA GLU A 349 -20.28 11.10 -2.86
C GLU A 349 -19.19 11.16 -3.95
N VAL A 350 -19.59 11.41 -5.20
CA VAL A 350 -18.71 11.32 -6.37
C VAL A 350 -18.34 12.70 -6.87
N HIS A 351 -17.06 12.98 -7.04
CA HIS A 351 -16.53 14.21 -7.61
C HIS A 351 -15.62 13.91 -8.82
N VAL A 352 -15.94 14.58 -9.92
CA VAL A 352 -15.15 14.49 -11.16
C VAL A 352 -14.37 15.78 -11.34
N TYR A 353 -13.05 15.65 -11.59
CA TYR A 353 -12.13 16.77 -11.72
C TYR A 353 -11.71 16.95 -13.19
N PRO A 354 -12.33 17.90 -13.93
CA PRO A 354 -12.05 18.11 -15.34
C PRO A 354 -10.59 18.47 -15.60
N GLY A 355 -9.98 17.81 -16.59
CA GLY A 355 -8.59 18.05 -17.00
C GLY A 355 -7.52 17.56 -16.04
N LYS A 356 -7.87 16.95 -14.90
CA LYS A 356 -6.89 16.42 -13.94
C LYS A 356 -6.48 15.01 -14.37
N ASP A 357 -5.16 14.78 -14.33
CA ASP A 357 -4.57 13.46 -14.46
C ASP A 357 -4.63 12.70 -13.14
N HIS A 358 -4.07 11.50 -13.12
CA HIS A 358 -4.05 10.60 -11.96
C HIS A 358 -3.45 11.26 -10.70
N SER A 359 -2.31 11.91 -10.83
CA SER A 359 -1.60 12.54 -9.72
C SER A 359 -2.26 13.84 -9.27
N ALA A 360 -2.72 14.68 -10.20
CA ALA A 360 -3.34 15.96 -9.90
C ALA A 360 -4.72 15.83 -9.27
N THR A 361 -5.43 14.72 -9.49
CA THR A 361 -6.73 14.42 -8.89
C THR A 361 -6.68 14.45 -7.37
N MET A 362 -5.63 13.89 -6.77
CA MET A 362 -5.49 13.84 -5.31
C MET A 362 -5.45 15.24 -4.68
N ALA A 363 -4.62 16.13 -5.20
CA ALA A 363 -4.55 17.51 -4.71
C ALA A 363 -5.83 18.31 -5.01
N ALA A 364 -6.43 18.11 -6.20
CA ALA A 364 -7.68 18.77 -6.56
C ALA A 364 -8.85 18.36 -5.66
N SER A 365 -8.85 17.11 -5.18
CA SER A 365 -9.93 16.61 -4.31
C SER A 365 -9.97 17.27 -2.93
N LEU A 366 -8.90 17.93 -2.48
CA LEU A 366 -8.86 18.56 -1.15
C LEU A 366 -9.96 19.57 -0.91
N SER A 367 -10.40 20.31 -1.96
CA SER A 367 -11.49 21.29 -1.84
C SER A 367 -12.83 20.66 -1.42
N ASP A 368 -13.03 19.39 -1.76
CA ASP A 368 -14.28 18.66 -1.51
C ASP A 368 -14.09 17.61 -0.40
N SER A 369 -12.94 16.93 -0.36
CA SER A 369 -12.66 15.89 0.63
C SER A 369 -12.42 16.45 2.05
N ILE A 370 -11.83 17.65 2.22
CA ILE A 370 -11.69 18.27 3.54
C ILE A 370 -13.06 18.54 4.18
N PRO A 371 -14.01 19.24 3.55
CA PRO A 371 -15.32 19.42 4.15
C PRO A 371 -16.10 18.12 4.29
N PHE A 372 -15.92 17.14 3.38
CA PHE A 372 -16.50 15.81 3.54
C PHE A 372 -16.00 15.15 4.84
N VAL A 373 -14.70 15.05 5.04
CA VAL A 373 -14.11 14.44 6.23
C VAL A 373 -14.51 15.20 7.50
N ALA A 374 -14.50 16.54 7.47
CA ALA A 374 -14.94 17.35 8.62
C ALA A 374 -16.37 17.00 9.08
N ARG A 375 -17.30 16.74 8.16
CA ARG A 375 -18.66 16.29 8.49
C ARG A 375 -18.69 14.93 9.20
N LEU A 376 -17.75 14.06 8.91
CA LEU A 376 -17.69 12.71 9.53
C LEU A 376 -17.26 12.75 11.00
N PHE A 377 -16.56 13.80 11.42
CA PHE A 377 -16.07 13.97 12.80
C PHE A 377 -16.93 14.95 13.64
N ALA A 378 -17.93 15.60 13.02
CA ALA A 378 -18.84 16.50 13.68
C ALA A 378 -19.76 15.83 14.74
#